data_1c9dd98448f3b804f8d8c8dd154ee637
#
_entry.id   1c9dd98448f3b804f8d8c8dd154ee637
#
_cell.length_a   1.000
_cell.length_b   1.000
_cell.length_c   1.000
_cell.angle_alpha   90.00
_cell.angle_beta   90.00
_cell.angle_gamma   90.00
#
_symmetry.space_group_name_H-M   'P 1'
#
loop_
_entity.id
_entity.type
_entity.pdbx_description
1 polymer ?
#
loop_
_entity_poly.entity_id
_entity_poly.type
_entity_poly.pdbx_seq_one_letter_code
_entity_poly.pdbx_strand_id
1 'polypeptide(L)'
;GGMRLFNIEDLTYLSNVEELDLNTNLMSDLSPLLSMKNLKKLNVSNCPYLKDYSVLKEFSNLKSLNISYNEPEHFTFLKELNHLESLSMEQSGFKDMSLLNNLGDLKELNVSKNRLKNLEKFTNVEHLESVDAKFCQLTEINFLKNAHQLKHLNLFTNRIKVIRILKDAKDMVYLNVGRNDIKDITCLKDMKQLEIISLENNNVKDLKPLSELTNLCDVDLYN
;
A
#
# COMPACT_ATOMS: atom_id res chain seq x y z
N GLY A 1 18.37 -12.72 0.49
CA GLY A 1 18.85 -12.07 1.70
C GLY A 1 20.02 -11.16 1.40
N GLY A 2 20.11 -10.03 2.08
CA GLY A 2 21.07 -8.97 1.81
C GLY A 2 22.52 -9.43 1.75
N MET A 3 23.14 -9.16 0.63
CA MET A 3 24.58 -9.41 0.41
C MET A 3 25.46 -8.37 1.10
N ARG A 4 24.87 -7.34 1.75
CA ARG A 4 25.54 -6.18 2.33
C ARG A 4 26.35 -5.37 1.30
N LEU A 5 25.79 -5.22 0.08
CA LEU A 5 26.42 -4.44 -0.97
C LEU A 5 26.43 -2.96 -0.59
N PHE A 6 27.61 -2.34 -0.58
CA PHE A 6 27.80 -0.88 -0.43
C PHE A 6 27.84 -0.19 -1.78
N ASN A 7 28.32 -0.87 -2.81
CA ASN A 7 28.46 -0.39 -4.17
C ASN A 7 27.74 -1.35 -5.13
N ILE A 8 27.08 -0.80 -6.14
CA ILE A 8 26.35 -1.53 -7.18
C ILE A 8 26.78 -1.11 -8.60
N GLU A 9 27.96 -0.52 -8.75
CA GLU A 9 28.51 -0.07 -10.06
C GLU A 9 28.60 -1.21 -11.07
N ASP A 10 28.93 -2.43 -10.62
CA ASP A 10 28.99 -3.59 -11.49
C ASP A 10 27.65 -3.95 -12.13
N LEU A 11 26.52 -3.44 -11.60
CA LEU A 11 25.20 -3.65 -12.20
C LEU A 11 24.99 -2.83 -13.47
N THR A 12 25.82 -1.84 -13.77
CA THR A 12 25.73 -1.02 -15.01
C THR A 12 25.80 -1.85 -16.29
N TYR A 13 26.38 -3.06 -16.22
CA TYR A 13 26.45 -3.98 -17.38
C TYR A 13 25.16 -4.78 -17.61
N LEU A 14 24.18 -4.71 -16.70
CA LEU A 14 22.96 -5.52 -16.74
C LEU A 14 21.77 -4.78 -17.39
N SER A 15 21.97 -4.23 -18.59
CA SER A 15 20.98 -3.34 -19.25
C SER A 15 19.62 -3.98 -19.59
N ASN A 16 19.53 -5.33 -19.66
CA ASN A 16 18.31 -6.04 -20.02
C ASN A 16 17.48 -6.51 -18.82
N VAL A 17 17.88 -6.14 -17.61
CA VAL A 17 17.16 -6.54 -16.40
C VAL A 17 15.80 -5.84 -16.34
N GLU A 18 14.73 -6.62 -16.13
CA GLU A 18 13.37 -6.14 -15.96
C GLU A 18 12.93 -6.14 -14.48
N GLU A 19 13.47 -7.05 -13.68
CA GLU A 19 13.14 -7.17 -12.25
C GLU A 19 14.43 -7.23 -11.44
N LEU A 20 14.56 -6.36 -10.45
CA LEU A 20 15.75 -6.25 -9.61
C LEU A 20 15.37 -6.17 -8.14
N ASP A 21 15.92 -7.10 -7.36
CA ASP A 21 15.78 -7.10 -5.90
C ASP A 21 17.12 -6.83 -5.23
N LEU A 22 17.21 -5.64 -4.63
CA LEU A 22 18.37 -5.17 -3.86
C LEU A 22 18.02 -4.97 -2.38
N ASN A 23 16.94 -5.59 -1.88
CA ASN A 23 16.54 -5.40 -0.49
C ASN A 23 17.63 -5.78 0.50
N THR A 24 17.62 -5.12 1.67
CA THR A 24 18.52 -5.42 2.79
C THR A 24 20.00 -5.30 2.40
N ASN A 25 20.34 -4.25 1.66
CA ASN A 25 21.70 -3.88 1.28
C ASN A 25 22.10 -2.51 1.87
N LEU A 26 23.35 -2.13 1.67
CA LEU A 26 23.98 -0.97 2.32
C LEU A 26 24.37 0.12 1.33
N MET A 27 23.93 0.02 0.05
CA MET A 27 24.19 1.05 -0.95
C MET A 27 23.46 2.36 -0.58
N SER A 28 24.05 3.47 -1.02
CA SER A 28 23.51 4.81 -0.83
C SER A 28 23.16 5.52 -2.14
N ASP A 29 23.47 4.90 -3.28
CA ASP A 29 23.27 5.47 -4.63
C ASP A 29 22.63 4.46 -5.56
N LEU A 30 21.60 4.89 -6.31
CA LEU A 30 20.92 4.12 -7.35
C LEU A 30 21.33 4.54 -8.77
N SER A 31 22.24 5.51 -8.96
CA SER A 31 22.63 5.98 -10.29
C SER A 31 23.20 4.89 -11.20
N PRO A 32 23.88 3.85 -10.69
CA PRO A 32 24.31 2.72 -11.53
C PRO A 32 23.15 1.98 -12.23
N LEU A 33 21.92 2.10 -11.72
CA LEU A 33 20.77 1.46 -12.35
C LEU A 33 20.25 2.18 -13.60
N LEU A 34 20.75 3.38 -13.91
CA LEU A 34 20.33 4.19 -15.08
C LEU A 34 20.52 3.50 -16.44
N SER A 35 21.40 2.48 -16.52
CA SER A 35 21.56 1.64 -17.69
C SER A 35 20.38 0.68 -17.94
N MET A 36 19.59 0.39 -16.90
CA MET A 36 18.50 -0.59 -16.93
C MET A 36 17.19 0.03 -17.42
N LYS A 37 17.12 0.45 -18.68
CA LYS A 37 15.94 1.13 -19.25
C LYS A 37 14.70 0.26 -19.34
N ASN A 38 14.84 -1.07 -19.23
CA ASN A 38 13.73 -2.04 -19.26
C ASN A 38 13.22 -2.40 -17.85
N LEU A 39 13.72 -1.76 -16.79
CA LEU A 39 13.37 -2.11 -15.42
C LEU A 39 11.89 -1.84 -15.16
N LYS A 40 11.16 -2.89 -14.79
CA LYS A 40 9.72 -2.89 -14.49
C LYS A 40 9.44 -3.05 -12.99
N LYS A 41 10.32 -3.79 -12.28
CA LYS A 41 10.16 -4.02 -10.85
C LYS A 41 11.47 -3.74 -10.11
N LEU A 42 11.39 -2.93 -9.07
CA LEU A 42 12.53 -2.59 -8.22
C LEU A 42 12.15 -2.74 -6.74
N ASN A 43 12.90 -3.57 -6.04
CA ASN A 43 12.83 -3.68 -4.59
C ASN A 43 14.16 -3.20 -3.98
N VAL A 44 14.10 -2.08 -3.27
CA VAL A 44 15.21 -1.51 -2.50
C VAL A 44 14.82 -1.32 -1.03
N SER A 45 13.91 -2.16 -0.52
CA SER A 45 13.45 -2.09 0.86
C SER A 45 14.58 -2.40 1.84
N ASN A 46 14.50 -1.80 3.04
CA ASN A 46 15.47 -2.01 4.11
C ASN A 46 16.93 -1.72 3.69
N CYS A 47 17.14 -0.58 3.00
CA CYS A 47 18.45 -0.06 2.60
C CYS A 47 18.72 1.26 3.36
N PRO A 48 19.22 1.20 4.61
CA PRO A 48 19.17 2.33 5.54
C PRO A 48 20.03 3.53 5.13
N TYR A 49 21.01 3.34 4.26
CA TYR A 49 21.86 4.42 3.76
C TYR A 49 21.33 5.09 2.49
N LEU A 50 20.32 4.48 1.85
CA LEU A 50 19.68 5.05 0.66
C LEU A 50 18.72 6.15 1.08
N LYS A 51 19.01 7.40 0.76
CA LYS A 51 18.22 8.58 1.12
C LYS A 51 17.69 9.32 -0.11
N ASP A 52 18.48 9.37 -1.19
CA ASP A 52 18.09 10.01 -2.43
C ASP A 52 17.50 8.99 -3.42
N TYR A 53 16.26 9.25 -3.80
CA TYR A 53 15.49 8.47 -4.77
C TYR A 53 15.19 9.26 -6.04
N SER A 54 15.80 10.43 -6.22
CA SER A 54 15.54 11.35 -7.34
C SER A 54 15.81 10.71 -8.71
N VAL A 55 16.74 9.76 -8.77
CA VAL A 55 17.08 9.01 -9.98
C VAL A 55 15.90 8.18 -10.51
N LEU A 56 14.96 7.79 -9.65
CA LEU A 56 13.82 6.95 -10.03
C LEU A 56 12.90 7.61 -11.06
N LYS A 57 12.89 8.94 -11.16
CA LYS A 57 12.14 9.68 -12.20
C LYS A 57 12.53 9.30 -13.64
N GLU A 58 13.73 8.72 -13.83
CA GLU A 58 14.24 8.30 -15.13
C GLU A 58 13.73 6.91 -15.56
N PHE A 59 13.01 6.19 -14.68
CA PHE A 59 12.51 4.83 -14.95
C PHE A 59 11.05 4.84 -15.41
N SER A 60 10.81 5.31 -16.62
CA SER A 60 9.46 5.44 -17.18
C SER A 60 8.69 4.12 -17.36
N ASN A 61 9.40 2.98 -17.37
CA ASN A 61 8.81 1.63 -17.50
C ASN A 61 8.53 0.97 -16.15
N LEU A 62 8.84 1.63 -15.02
CA LEU A 62 8.71 1.04 -13.70
C LEU A 62 7.23 0.87 -13.32
N LYS A 63 6.84 -0.37 -13.06
CA LYS A 63 5.48 -0.76 -12.68
C LYS A 63 5.35 -1.14 -11.21
N SER A 64 6.42 -1.61 -10.59
CA SER A 64 6.41 -2.00 -9.19
C SER A 64 7.63 -1.43 -8.47
N LEU A 65 7.39 -0.75 -7.35
CA LEU A 65 8.43 -0.16 -6.51
C LEU A 65 8.20 -0.50 -5.04
N ASN A 66 9.22 -1.08 -4.40
CA ASN A 66 9.23 -1.27 -2.96
C ASN A 66 10.41 -0.52 -2.33
N ILE A 67 10.08 0.50 -1.51
CA ILE A 67 11.02 1.31 -0.71
C ILE A 67 10.73 1.21 0.78
N SER A 68 10.02 0.16 1.22
CA SER A 68 9.63 -0.03 2.61
C SER A 68 10.85 -0.08 3.55
N TYR A 69 10.66 0.35 4.79
CA TYR A 69 11.70 0.36 5.83
C TYR A 69 12.93 1.19 5.47
N ASN A 70 12.72 2.24 4.67
CA ASN A 70 13.70 3.27 4.34
C ASN A 70 13.20 4.62 4.84
N GLU A 71 14.07 5.62 4.77
CA GLU A 71 13.71 7.00 5.15
C GLU A 71 14.18 7.95 4.04
N PRO A 72 13.48 8.01 2.89
CA PRO A 72 13.78 8.97 1.84
C PRO A 72 13.76 10.40 2.37
N GLU A 73 14.72 11.25 1.93
CA GLU A 73 14.69 12.67 2.27
C GLU A 73 13.46 13.36 1.68
N HIS A 74 13.08 12.96 0.46
CA HIS A 74 11.95 13.51 -0.27
C HIS A 74 11.19 12.43 -1.04
N PHE A 75 9.88 12.63 -1.23
CA PHE A 75 9.01 11.73 -2.01
C PHE A 75 8.55 12.34 -3.34
N THR A 76 9.13 13.46 -3.76
CA THR A 76 8.72 14.17 -4.97
C THR A 76 8.91 13.37 -6.26
N PHE A 77 9.86 12.41 -6.27
CA PHE A 77 10.09 11.49 -7.38
C PHE A 77 8.85 10.67 -7.76
N LEU A 78 7.93 10.43 -6.81
CA LEU A 78 6.68 9.72 -7.06
C LEU A 78 5.80 10.39 -8.12
N LYS A 79 5.91 11.71 -8.28
CA LYS A 79 5.11 12.46 -9.26
C LYS A 79 5.41 12.10 -10.72
N GLU A 80 6.59 11.52 -10.96
CA GLU A 80 7.06 11.18 -12.31
C GLU A 80 6.83 9.69 -12.66
N LEU A 81 6.43 8.87 -11.69
CA LEU A 81 6.25 7.42 -11.85
C LEU A 81 4.80 7.06 -12.25
N ASN A 82 4.27 7.68 -13.28
CA ASN A 82 2.84 7.65 -13.66
C ASN A 82 2.33 6.24 -14.02
N HIS A 83 3.21 5.29 -14.36
CA HIS A 83 2.87 3.93 -14.76
C HIS A 83 3.04 2.89 -13.64
N LEU A 84 3.24 3.35 -12.39
CA LEU A 84 3.27 2.44 -11.25
C LEU A 84 1.92 1.77 -11.05
N GLU A 85 1.95 0.44 -11.02
CA GLU A 85 0.82 -0.42 -10.70
C GLU A 85 0.88 -0.89 -9.23
N SER A 86 2.08 -1.03 -8.65
CA SER A 86 2.28 -1.46 -7.27
C SER A 86 3.32 -0.60 -6.56
N LEU A 87 2.96 -0.06 -5.39
CA LEU A 87 3.85 0.78 -4.57
C LEU A 87 3.81 0.34 -3.11
N SER A 88 4.98 -0.02 -2.56
CA SER A 88 5.14 -0.30 -1.14
C SER A 88 6.11 0.68 -0.49
N MET A 89 5.62 1.37 0.56
CA MET A 89 6.34 2.37 1.35
C MET A 89 6.08 2.15 2.85
N GLU A 90 5.96 0.88 3.28
CA GLU A 90 5.75 0.59 4.70
C GLU A 90 6.89 1.17 5.53
N GLN A 91 6.55 1.86 6.62
CA GLN A 91 7.53 2.41 7.57
C GLN A 91 8.64 3.22 6.89
N SER A 92 8.26 4.09 5.97
CA SER A 92 9.20 4.92 5.20
C SER A 92 9.22 6.40 5.63
N GLY A 93 8.40 6.77 6.61
CA GLY A 93 8.20 8.17 7.01
C GLY A 93 7.32 8.96 6.02
N PHE A 94 6.67 8.28 5.07
CA PHE A 94 5.73 8.90 4.13
C PHE A 94 4.54 9.53 4.86
N LYS A 95 4.11 10.70 4.39
CA LYS A 95 3.02 11.44 5.05
C LYS A 95 1.98 11.98 4.08
N ASP A 96 2.41 12.57 2.97
CA ASP A 96 1.52 13.37 2.12
C ASP A 96 0.90 12.54 1.00
N MET A 97 -0.32 12.06 1.23
CA MET A 97 -1.07 11.26 0.27
C MET A 97 -1.35 11.98 -1.06
N SER A 98 -1.33 13.33 -1.09
CA SER A 98 -1.54 14.07 -2.35
C SER A 98 -0.45 13.83 -3.40
N LEU A 99 0.74 13.36 -3.00
CA LEU A 99 1.82 13.01 -3.91
C LEU A 99 1.52 11.79 -4.79
N LEU A 100 0.51 11.00 -4.42
CA LEU A 100 0.12 9.79 -5.15
C LEU A 100 -0.90 10.05 -6.28
N ASN A 101 -1.42 11.27 -6.41
CA ASN A 101 -2.49 11.57 -7.39
C ASN A 101 -2.07 11.41 -8.86
N ASN A 102 -0.77 11.44 -9.16
CA ASN A 102 -0.28 11.22 -10.53
C ASN A 102 -0.14 9.73 -10.89
N LEU A 103 -0.30 8.82 -9.92
CA LEU A 103 -0.15 7.38 -10.13
C LEU A 103 -1.46 6.78 -10.67
N GLY A 104 -1.78 7.09 -11.95
CA GLY A 104 -3.05 6.73 -12.60
C GLY A 104 -3.32 5.23 -12.70
N ASP A 105 -2.27 4.43 -12.80
CA ASP A 105 -2.35 2.98 -13.01
C ASP A 105 -2.27 2.18 -11.69
N LEU A 106 -2.26 2.88 -10.51
CA LEU A 106 -1.99 2.26 -9.22
C LEU A 106 -3.14 1.31 -8.80
N LYS A 107 -2.79 0.05 -8.59
CA LYS A 107 -3.68 -1.04 -8.15
C LYS A 107 -3.38 -1.49 -6.73
N GLU A 108 -2.10 -1.52 -6.35
CA GLU A 108 -1.64 -2.01 -5.06
C GLU A 108 -0.88 -0.92 -4.32
N LEU A 109 -1.32 -0.60 -3.12
CA LEU A 109 -0.73 0.43 -2.27
C LEU A 109 -0.50 -0.10 -0.86
N ASN A 110 0.77 -0.14 -0.42
CA ASN A 110 1.13 -0.37 0.97
C ASN A 110 1.77 0.90 1.56
N VAL A 111 1.05 1.55 2.47
CA VAL A 111 1.50 2.72 3.23
C VAL A 111 1.50 2.47 4.73
N SER A 112 1.54 1.22 5.14
CA SER A 112 1.48 0.79 6.55
C SER A 112 2.57 1.43 7.40
N LYS A 113 2.31 1.57 8.71
CA LYS A 113 3.25 2.12 9.71
C LYS A 113 3.75 3.54 9.37
N ASN A 114 2.92 4.34 8.72
CA ASN A 114 3.20 5.74 8.43
C ASN A 114 2.20 6.66 9.14
N ARG A 115 2.53 7.95 9.26
CA ARG A 115 1.63 8.97 9.81
C ARG A 115 1.03 9.79 8.67
N LEU A 116 0.02 9.24 8.03
CA LEU A 116 -0.57 9.79 6.82
C LEU A 116 -1.28 11.13 7.08
N LYS A 117 -1.20 12.05 6.12
CA LYS A 117 -1.83 13.36 6.08
C LYS A 117 -2.41 13.62 4.70
N ASN A 118 -3.26 14.65 4.59
CA ASN A 118 -3.87 15.07 3.33
C ASN A 118 -4.65 13.94 2.64
N LEU A 119 -5.28 13.05 3.44
CA LEU A 119 -6.06 11.93 2.95
C LEU A 119 -7.18 12.39 2.00
N GLU A 120 -7.82 13.51 2.31
CA GLU A 120 -8.88 14.12 1.51
C GLU A 120 -8.41 14.59 0.13
N LYS A 121 -7.09 14.75 -0.03
CA LYS A 121 -6.48 15.15 -1.31
C LYS A 121 -6.07 13.96 -2.18
N PHE A 122 -6.07 12.75 -1.64
CA PHE A 122 -5.82 11.55 -2.43
C PHE A 122 -7.13 11.09 -3.08
N THR A 123 -7.27 11.38 -4.37
CA THR A 123 -8.49 11.16 -5.14
C THR A 123 -8.34 10.09 -6.22
N ASN A 124 -7.11 9.69 -6.56
CA ASN A 124 -6.83 8.68 -7.57
C ASN A 124 -6.90 7.27 -6.97
N VAL A 125 -8.10 6.78 -6.74
CA VAL A 125 -8.37 5.51 -6.03
C VAL A 125 -9.22 4.52 -6.84
N GLU A 126 -9.63 4.89 -8.04
CA GLU A 126 -10.63 4.15 -8.83
C GLU A 126 -10.11 2.78 -9.28
N HIS A 127 -8.80 2.65 -9.50
CA HIS A 127 -8.15 1.41 -9.93
C HIS A 127 -7.54 0.60 -8.77
N LEU A 128 -7.66 1.08 -7.51
CA LEU A 128 -7.11 0.37 -6.38
C LEU A 128 -7.85 -0.95 -6.13
N GLU A 129 -7.09 -2.03 -6.17
CA GLU A 129 -7.53 -3.39 -5.86
C GLU A 129 -7.05 -3.84 -4.48
N SER A 130 -5.90 -3.34 -4.02
CA SER A 130 -5.32 -3.70 -2.72
C SER A 130 -4.77 -2.49 -2.00
N VAL A 131 -5.17 -2.30 -0.74
CA VAL A 131 -4.64 -1.25 0.14
C VAL A 131 -4.26 -1.85 1.50
N ASP A 132 -2.99 -1.67 1.90
CA ASP A 132 -2.53 -1.91 3.27
C ASP A 132 -2.15 -0.58 3.91
N ALA A 133 -2.91 -0.19 4.94
CA ALA A 133 -2.72 1.01 5.73
C ALA A 133 -2.83 0.69 7.24
N LYS A 134 -2.29 -0.46 7.65
CA LYS A 134 -2.23 -0.84 9.08
C LYS A 134 -1.27 0.07 9.85
N PHE A 135 -1.54 0.27 11.15
CA PHE A 135 -0.71 1.09 12.05
C PHE A 135 -0.50 2.54 11.57
N CYS A 136 -1.48 3.16 10.91
CA CYS A 136 -1.39 4.52 10.35
C CYS A 136 -2.06 5.60 11.21
N GLN A 137 -2.65 5.23 12.37
CA GLN A 137 -3.39 6.13 13.27
C GLN A 137 -4.59 6.81 12.58
N LEU A 138 -5.16 6.17 11.56
CA LEU A 138 -6.32 6.68 10.82
C LEU A 138 -7.55 6.76 11.72
N THR A 139 -8.28 7.86 11.66
CA THR A 139 -9.57 8.06 12.32
C THR A 139 -10.74 7.93 11.33
N GLU A 140 -10.47 8.10 10.04
CA GLU A 140 -11.44 8.01 8.95
C GLU A 140 -10.78 7.45 7.68
N ILE A 141 -11.61 6.96 6.76
CA ILE A 141 -11.18 6.35 5.49
C ILE A 141 -11.93 6.93 4.29
N ASN A 142 -12.36 8.18 4.38
CA ASN A 142 -13.18 8.84 3.34
C ASN A 142 -12.47 8.91 1.97
N PHE A 143 -11.15 8.84 1.94
CA PHE A 143 -10.36 8.77 0.72
C PHE A 143 -10.66 7.51 -0.13
N LEU A 144 -11.18 6.43 0.47
CA LEU A 144 -11.56 5.21 -0.24
C LEU A 144 -12.96 5.26 -0.87
N LYS A 145 -13.65 6.41 -0.85
CA LYS A 145 -15.04 6.53 -1.28
C LYS A 145 -15.32 5.99 -2.71
N ASN A 146 -14.36 6.17 -3.61
CA ASN A 146 -14.50 5.77 -5.02
C ASN A 146 -13.67 4.52 -5.37
N ALA A 147 -13.10 3.85 -4.38
CA ALA A 147 -12.30 2.65 -4.58
C ALA A 147 -13.20 1.41 -4.74
N HIS A 148 -14.00 1.37 -5.82
CA HIS A 148 -15.00 0.32 -6.03
C HIS A 148 -14.39 -1.03 -6.43
N GLN A 149 -13.15 -1.06 -6.91
CA GLN A 149 -12.44 -2.27 -7.34
C GLN A 149 -11.66 -2.95 -6.20
N LEU A 150 -11.77 -2.44 -4.94
CA LEU A 150 -11.07 -3.02 -3.81
C LEU A 150 -11.48 -4.45 -3.54
N LYS A 151 -10.48 -5.33 -3.55
CA LYS A 151 -10.55 -6.75 -3.20
C LYS A 151 -9.89 -7.05 -1.85
N HIS A 152 -8.80 -6.31 -1.54
CA HIS A 152 -8.01 -6.51 -0.32
C HIS A 152 -7.83 -5.19 0.42
N LEU A 153 -8.31 -5.14 1.66
CA LEU A 153 -8.17 -3.95 2.51
C LEU A 153 -7.71 -4.34 3.91
N ASN A 154 -6.54 -3.83 4.29
CA ASN A 154 -5.99 -3.99 5.62
C ASN A 154 -5.87 -2.64 6.33
N LEU A 155 -6.68 -2.46 7.36
CA LEU A 155 -6.72 -1.27 8.22
C LEU A 155 -6.46 -1.62 9.69
N PHE A 156 -5.81 -2.75 9.93
CA PHE A 156 -5.51 -3.26 11.27
C PHE A 156 -4.80 -2.21 12.15
N THR A 157 -5.20 -2.11 13.38
CA THR A 157 -4.61 -1.19 14.37
C THR A 157 -4.61 0.28 13.89
N ASN A 158 -5.80 0.84 13.81
CA ASN A 158 -6.06 2.25 13.59
C ASN A 158 -7.03 2.77 14.67
N ARG A 159 -7.73 3.89 14.43
CA ARG A 159 -8.72 4.51 15.33
C ARG A 159 -10.04 4.77 14.59
N ILE A 160 -10.37 3.90 13.64
CA ILE A 160 -11.52 4.05 12.74
C ILE A 160 -12.79 3.71 13.50
N LYS A 161 -13.81 4.57 13.36
CA LYS A 161 -15.13 4.37 13.96
C LYS A 161 -16.20 4.00 12.95
N VAL A 162 -16.03 4.46 11.70
CA VAL A 162 -17.04 4.37 10.64
C VAL A 162 -16.42 3.80 9.38
N ILE A 163 -16.99 2.69 8.89
CA ILE A 163 -16.58 2.04 7.64
C ILE A 163 -17.70 2.04 6.57
N ARG A 164 -18.78 2.78 6.82
CA ARG A 164 -19.94 2.85 5.90
C ARG A 164 -19.55 3.23 4.46
N ILE A 165 -18.43 3.91 4.28
CA ILE A 165 -17.91 4.30 2.98
C ILE A 165 -17.60 3.09 2.08
N LEU A 166 -17.33 1.91 2.67
CA LEU A 166 -17.00 0.69 1.95
C LEU A 166 -18.21 -0.01 1.32
N LYS A 167 -19.45 0.50 1.51
CA LYS A 167 -20.69 -0.14 1.05
C LYS A 167 -20.72 -0.49 -0.45
N ASP A 168 -19.94 0.22 -1.26
CA ASP A 168 -19.89 0.06 -2.72
C ASP A 168 -18.68 -0.77 -3.19
N ALA A 169 -17.78 -1.19 -2.28
CA ALA A 169 -16.67 -2.09 -2.58
C ALA A 169 -17.12 -3.56 -2.55
N LYS A 170 -17.97 -3.95 -3.49
CA LYS A 170 -18.66 -5.26 -3.48
C LYS A 170 -17.78 -6.43 -3.88
N ASP A 171 -16.65 -6.16 -4.50
CA ASP A 171 -15.65 -7.16 -4.91
C ASP A 171 -14.66 -7.51 -3.80
N MET A 172 -14.90 -6.98 -2.58
CA MET A 172 -14.07 -7.24 -1.40
C MET A 172 -13.99 -8.74 -1.08
N VAL A 173 -12.76 -9.27 -1.03
CA VAL A 173 -12.44 -10.66 -0.70
C VAL A 173 -11.83 -10.75 0.70
N TYR A 174 -10.94 -9.83 1.03
CA TYR A 174 -10.24 -9.76 2.30
C TYR A 174 -10.44 -8.40 2.96
N LEU A 175 -10.94 -8.38 4.19
CA LEU A 175 -11.10 -7.18 5.00
C LEU A 175 -10.56 -7.39 6.41
N ASN A 176 -9.47 -6.70 6.75
CA ASN A 176 -8.99 -6.66 8.11
C ASN A 176 -9.17 -5.24 8.68
N VAL A 177 -10.10 -5.10 9.60
CA VAL A 177 -10.35 -3.88 10.37
C VAL A 177 -10.18 -4.11 11.88
N GLY A 178 -9.45 -5.15 12.27
CA GLY A 178 -9.14 -5.47 13.66
C GLY A 178 -8.43 -4.31 14.37
N ARG A 179 -8.63 -4.23 15.70
CA ARG A 179 -8.07 -3.20 16.58
C ARG A 179 -8.40 -1.79 16.12
N ASN A 180 -9.69 -1.51 16.07
CA ASN A 180 -10.29 -0.22 15.76
C ASN A 180 -11.44 0.09 16.74
N ASP A 181 -12.20 1.16 16.51
CA ASP A 181 -13.34 1.56 17.35
C ASP A 181 -14.71 1.34 16.65
N ILE A 182 -14.80 0.36 15.74
CA ILE A 182 -15.98 0.13 14.89
C ILE A 182 -17.12 -0.46 15.71
N LYS A 183 -18.34 0.04 15.45
CA LYS A 183 -19.58 -0.43 16.07
C LYS A 183 -20.59 -0.98 15.06
N ASP A 184 -20.63 -0.36 13.87
CA ASP A 184 -21.60 -0.64 12.82
C ASP A 184 -20.92 -1.24 11.60
N ILE A 185 -21.35 -2.45 11.24
CA ILE A 185 -20.89 -3.22 10.06
C ILE A 185 -22.01 -3.48 9.05
N THR A 186 -23.12 -2.74 9.12
CA THR A 186 -24.26 -2.90 8.21
C THR A 186 -23.90 -2.74 6.74
N CYS A 187 -22.84 -1.98 6.44
CA CYS A 187 -22.34 -1.81 5.08
C CYS A 187 -21.77 -3.10 4.44
N LEU A 188 -21.44 -4.12 5.26
CA LEU A 188 -20.83 -5.36 4.78
C LEU A 188 -21.86 -6.36 4.20
N LYS A 189 -23.16 -6.20 4.46
CA LYS A 189 -24.21 -7.17 4.11
C LYS A 189 -24.26 -7.58 2.63
N ASP A 190 -23.81 -6.70 1.74
CA ASP A 190 -23.83 -6.91 0.29
C ASP A 190 -22.46 -7.32 -0.29
N MET A 191 -21.44 -7.53 0.54
CA MET A 191 -20.10 -7.96 0.12
C MET A 191 -20.04 -9.48 -0.08
N LYS A 192 -20.75 -9.99 -1.09
CA LYS A 192 -20.94 -11.44 -1.31
C LYS A 192 -19.65 -12.19 -1.69
N GLN A 193 -18.60 -11.46 -2.08
CA GLN A 193 -17.28 -12.03 -2.40
C GLN A 193 -16.37 -12.14 -1.18
N LEU A 194 -16.79 -11.63 0.00
CA LEU A 194 -15.96 -11.61 1.20
C LEU A 194 -15.72 -13.03 1.73
N GLU A 195 -14.44 -13.43 1.76
CA GLU A 195 -13.97 -14.73 2.22
C GLU A 195 -13.33 -14.65 3.61
N ILE A 196 -12.58 -13.56 3.88
CA ILE A 196 -11.83 -13.38 5.13
C ILE A 196 -12.16 -12.03 5.74
N ILE A 197 -12.55 -12.05 7.02
CA ILE A 197 -12.77 -10.84 7.80
C ILE A 197 -12.14 -10.91 9.18
N SER A 198 -11.39 -9.89 9.59
CA SER A 198 -11.03 -9.68 11.00
C SER A 198 -11.72 -8.43 11.53
N LEU A 199 -12.48 -8.64 12.60
CA LEU A 199 -13.14 -7.61 13.42
C LEU A 199 -12.59 -7.62 14.85
N GLU A 200 -11.45 -8.31 15.09
CA GLU A 200 -10.88 -8.45 16.44
C GLU A 200 -10.75 -7.10 17.15
N ASN A 201 -10.94 -7.09 18.47
CA ASN A 201 -10.75 -5.89 19.29
C ASN A 201 -11.48 -4.65 18.71
N ASN A 202 -12.77 -4.78 18.43
CA ASN A 202 -13.69 -3.71 18.04
C ASN A 202 -14.89 -3.64 18.99
N ASN A 203 -15.84 -2.74 18.73
CA ASN A 203 -17.04 -2.54 19.54
C ASN A 203 -18.31 -3.04 18.84
N VAL A 204 -18.18 -3.99 17.91
CA VAL A 204 -19.30 -4.58 17.14
C VAL A 204 -20.17 -5.43 18.09
N LYS A 205 -21.49 -5.23 18.03
CA LYS A 205 -22.48 -5.99 18.84
C LYS A 205 -23.46 -6.78 17.97
N ASP A 206 -23.70 -6.34 16.75
CA ASP A 206 -24.62 -7.00 15.81
C ASP A 206 -23.83 -7.59 14.65
N LEU A 207 -23.81 -8.93 14.59
CA LEU A 207 -23.15 -9.69 13.52
C LEU A 207 -24.12 -10.11 12.40
N LYS A 208 -25.41 -9.72 12.50
CA LYS A 208 -26.41 -10.04 11.49
C LYS A 208 -26.00 -9.65 10.05
N PRO A 209 -25.27 -8.55 9.81
CA PRO A 209 -24.80 -8.22 8.46
C PRO A 209 -23.90 -9.30 7.82
N LEU A 210 -23.30 -10.20 8.60
CA LEU A 210 -22.45 -11.28 8.09
C LEU A 210 -23.25 -12.55 7.75
N SER A 211 -24.50 -12.68 8.19
CA SER A 211 -25.27 -13.94 8.13
C SER A 211 -25.56 -14.43 6.71
N GLU A 212 -25.52 -13.54 5.72
CA GLU A 212 -25.78 -13.88 4.32
C GLU A 212 -24.51 -13.90 3.45
N LEU A 213 -23.32 -13.78 4.05
CA LEU A 213 -22.05 -13.81 3.35
C LEU A 213 -21.56 -15.24 3.23
N THR A 214 -22.11 -15.99 2.29
CA THR A 214 -21.91 -17.45 2.16
C THR A 214 -20.51 -17.87 1.75
N ASN A 215 -19.68 -16.94 1.26
CA ASN A 215 -18.28 -17.19 0.91
C ASN A 215 -17.33 -17.04 2.09
N LEU A 216 -17.80 -16.52 3.25
CA LEU A 216 -16.95 -16.36 4.43
C LEU A 216 -16.44 -17.72 4.91
N CYS A 217 -15.12 -17.88 4.95
CA CYS A 217 -14.42 -19.07 5.42
C CYS A 217 -13.49 -18.81 6.61
N ASP A 218 -13.12 -17.53 6.86
CA ASP A 218 -12.30 -17.12 8.00
C ASP A 218 -12.86 -15.86 8.63
N VAL A 219 -13.22 -15.95 9.93
CA VAL A 219 -13.85 -14.86 10.68
C VAL A 219 -13.19 -14.73 12.05
N ASP A 220 -12.41 -13.67 12.21
CA ASP A 220 -11.76 -13.35 13.48
C ASP A 220 -12.59 -12.32 14.25
N LEU A 221 -13.10 -12.73 15.42
CA LEU A 221 -13.91 -11.91 16.33
C LEU A 221 -13.28 -11.83 17.72
N TYR A 222 -12.00 -12.14 17.87
CA TYR A 222 -11.30 -12.06 19.15
C TYR A 222 -11.44 -10.67 19.78
N ASN A 223 -11.69 -10.62 21.11
CA ASN A 223 -11.89 -9.37 21.86
C ASN A 223 -11.20 -9.43 23.22
#